data_b75939157d727daa6dbeb0f2954544e0
#
_entry.id   b75939157d727daa6dbeb0f2954544e0
#
_cell.length_a   1.000
_cell.length_b   1.000
_cell.length_c   1.000
_cell.angle_alpha   90.00
_cell.angle_beta   90.00
_cell.angle_gamma   90.00
#
_symmetry.space_group_name_H-M   'P 1'
#
loop_
_entity.id
_entity.type
_entity.pdbx_description
1 polymer ?
#
loop_
_entity_poly.entity_id
_entity_poly.type
_entity_poly.pdbx_seq_one_letter_code
_entity_poly.pdbx_strand_id
1 'polypeptide(L)'
;MLGLYVVSGQGATLSVDSKTIPGLTAKSSIVTHTIRLSGPIEEGDADKLRVILARLKTTNPPGPDRPLATIELSSAGGDVYEGLKIGYLLREYSVASVVRAKDLCLSACALAFLGGTASRAGPTFVPSRSIEIGGQVGFHNFSLNTSSDQVPAAKGGREGLVVGFGMARGGASALVRYATTMGLDMSFIARLLGRSTEQWEYIDSAQTFMTLQVCPIGLERPRPLPATIATNICNNATAGFSPASPLQARQFTPREGKRHMLEQVQQNIESFSMKGPLVAQLRAVLATRDDQLIDAVYNDLRSAGIPLPEPLGAFFMVTGYSAGAYSLECHVSFSRDNPDRFDVVLEGPDGPVKSFQSPPPACPGLFLYDKDDVLNPRR
;
A
#
# COMPACT_ATOMS: atom_id res chain seq x y z
N MET A 1 32.63 -13.25 -7.78
CA MET A 1 31.62 -14.30 -8.06
C MET A 1 31.21 -14.90 -6.71
N LEU A 2 30.07 -14.50 -6.16
CA LEU A 2 29.50 -15.15 -4.98
C LEU A 2 28.52 -16.21 -5.52
N GLY A 3 28.74 -17.46 -5.12
CA GLY A 3 28.10 -18.63 -5.69
C GLY A 3 26.59 -18.69 -5.44
N LEU A 4 25.91 -19.30 -6.38
CA LEU A 4 24.53 -19.74 -6.28
C LEU A 4 24.46 -20.85 -5.21
N TYR A 5 23.78 -20.58 -4.08
CA TYR A 5 23.45 -21.62 -3.11
C TYR A 5 22.03 -22.10 -3.37
N VAL A 6 21.86 -23.38 -3.65
CA VAL A 6 20.57 -24.04 -3.79
C VAL A 6 20.41 -24.96 -2.58
N VAL A 7 19.37 -24.75 -1.78
CA VAL A 7 18.94 -25.67 -0.74
C VAL A 7 17.72 -26.40 -1.29
N SER A 8 17.88 -27.65 -1.69
CA SER A 8 16.80 -28.52 -2.12
C SER A 8 16.52 -29.58 -1.04
N GLY A 9 15.27 -29.81 -0.77
CA GLY A 9 14.71 -30.81 0.14
C GLY A 9 13.27 -31.08 -0.24
N GLN A 10 12.53 -31.86 0.54
CA GLN A 10 11.08 -31.85 0.44
C GLN A 10 10.62 -30.42 0.76
N GLY A 11 9.68 -29.82 -0.04
CA GLY A 11 9.19 -28.46 0.08
C GLY A 11 9.80 -27.47 -0.92
N ALA A 12 9.67 -26.18 -0.61
CA ALA A 12 10.11 -25.11 -1.49
C ALA A 12 11.64 -25.11 -1.70
N THR A 13 12.05 -24.84 -2.93
CA THR A 13 13.44 -24.60 -3.29
C THR A 13 13.79 -23.15 -3.03
N LEU A 14 14.88 -22.89 -2.31
CA LEU A 14 15.43 -21.57 -2.04
C LEU A 14 16.78 -21.40 -2.75
N SER A 15 16.92 -20.35 -3.53
CA SER A 15 18.19 -19.95 -4.14
C SER A 15 18.50 -18.49 -3.88
N VAL A 16 19.78 -18.14 -3.79
CA VAL A 16 20.26 -16.78 -3.49
C VAL A 16 21.19 -16.31 -4.59
N ASP A 17 20.89 -15.15 -5.15
CA ASP A 17 21.77 -14.42 -6.05
C ASP A 17 22.20 -13.11 -5.39
N SER A 18 23.47 -12.72 -5.57
CA SER A 18 24.01 -11.50 -5.00
C SER A 18 24.74 -10.71 -6.06
N LYS A 19 24.34 -9.45 -6.25
CA LYS A 19 24.93 -8.53 -7.24
C LYS A 19 25.55 -7.34 -6.53
N THR A 20 26.74 -6.97 -6.97
CA THR A 20 27.40 -5.73 -6.56
C THR A 20 27.11 -4.65 -7.59
N ILE A 21 26.48 -3.57 -7.14
CA ILE A 21 26.16 -2.40 -7.96
C ILE A 21 27.15 -1.29 -7.61
N PRO A 22 27.79 -0.62 -8.59
CA PRO A 22 28.60 0.56 -8.32
C PRO A 22 27.77 1.61 -7.57
N GLY A 23 28.32 2.18 -6.53
CA GLY A 23 27.68 3.28 -5.80
C GLY A 23 27.87 4.61 -6.52
N LEU A 24 27.27 5.66 -5.96
CA LEU A 24 27.37 7.04 -6.50
C LEU A 24 28.79 7.60 -6.46
N THR A 25 29.69 7.03 -5.66
CA THR A 25 31.10 7.41 -5.60
C THR A 25 31.96 6.25 -6.06
N ALA A 26 33.10 6.55 -6.69
CA ALA A 26 34.03 5.57 -7.22
C ALA A 26 34.56 4.54 -6.19
N LYS A 27 34.38 4.79 -4.90
CA LYS A 27 34.82 3.94 -3.79
C LYS A 27 33.66 3.23 -3.06
N SER A 28 32.41 3.48 -3.45
CA SER A 28 31.23 2.85 -2.82
C SER A 28 30.67 1.77 -3.74
N SER A 29 30.30 0.64 -3.16
CA SER A 29 29.56 -0.41 -3.84
C SER A 29 28.40 -0.86 -2.94
N ILE A 30 27.30 -1.22 -3.57
CA ILE A 30 26.10 -1.70 -2.90
C ILE A 30 25.92 -3.15 -3.30
N VAL A 31 25.85 -4.03 -2.33
CA VAL A 31 25.50 -5.42 -2.57
C VAL A 31 23.99 -5.56 -2.40
N THR A 32 23.34 -6.12 -3.41
CA THR A 32 21.91 -6.47 -3.38
C THR A 32 21.75 -7.97 -3.40
N HIS A 33 20.81 -8.48 -2.63
CA HIS A 33 20.52 -9.90 -2.54
C HIS A 33 19.13 -10.17 -3.09
N THR A 34 19.01 -11.17 -3.97
CA THR A 34 17.74 -11.70 -4.45
C THR A 34 17.62 -13.15 -4.00
N ILE A 35 16.55 -13.46 -3.29
CA ILE A 35 16.20 -14.83 -2.88
C ILE A 35 15.05 -15.26 -3.76
N ARG A 36 15.12 -16.45 -4.39
CA ARG A 36 13.98 -17.03 -5.09
C ARG A 36 13.46 -18.21 -4.30
N LEU A 37 12.15 -18.17 -3.99
CA LEU A 37 11.41 -19.27 -3.41
C LEU A 37 10.48 -19.84 -4.49
N SER A 38 10.62 -21.13 -4.79
CA SER A 38 9.80 -21.79 -5.81
C SER A 38 9.37 -23.21 -5.36
N GLY A 39 8.17 -23.63 -5.79
CA GLY A 39 7.58 -24.91 -5.41
C GLY A 39 6.61 -24.82 -4.23
N PRO A 40 6.03 -25.95 -3.77
CA PRO A 40 5.09 -25.97 -2.66
C PRO A 40 5.78 -25.55 -1.35
N ILE A 41 5.02 -24.85 -0.51
CA ILE A 41 5.49 -24.45 0.83
C ILE A 41 5.15 -25.59 1.81
N GLU A 42 6.17 -26.14 2.44
CA GLU A 42 6.07 -27.27 3.36
C GLU A 42 6.74 -26.96 4.71
N GLU A 43 6.46 -27.75 5.71
CA GLU A 43 7.05 -27.63 7.05
C GLU A 43 8.60 -27.57 6.97
N GLY A 44 9.20 -26.62 7.66
CA GLY A 44 10.65 -26.40 7.71
C GLY A 44 11.19 -25.40 6.67
N ASP A 45 10.38 -24.93 5.71
CA ASP A 45 10.85 -23.94 4.72
C ASP A 45 11.15 -22.58 5.35
N ALA A 46 10.39 -22.19 6.38
CA ALA A 46 10.67 -20.98 7.16
C ALA A 46 12.04 -21.07 7.85
N ASP A 47 12.42 -22.23 8.39
CA ASP A 47 13.70 -22.40 9.05
C ASP A 47 14.87 -22.36 8.06
N LYS A 48 14.71 -22.98 6.87
CA LYS A 48 15.69 -22.83 5.78
C LYS A 48 15.89 -21.37 5.40
N LEU A 49 14.79 -20.60 5.25
CA LEU A 49 14.85 -19.18 4.95
C LEU A 49 15.50 -18.38 6.07
N ARG A 50 15.20 -18.67 7.34
CA ARG A 50 15.82 -18.03 8.52
C ARG A 50 17.34 -18.14 8.50
N VAL A 51 17.88 -19.31 8.20
CA VAL A 51 19.34 -19.54 8.10
C VAL A 51 19.96 -18.64 7.03
N ILE A 52 19.32 -18.55 5.86
CA ILE A 52 19.77 -17.68 4.76
C ILE A 52 19.77 -16.22 5.20
N LEU A 53 18.65 -15.74 5.75
CA LEU A 53 18.48 -14.34 6.16
C LEU A 53 19.44 -13.93 7.28
N ALA A 54 19.65 -14.79 8.27
CA ALA A 54 20.60 -14.55 9.35
C ALA A 54 22.04 -14.38 8.81
N ARG A 55 22.44 -15.22 7.86
CA ARG A 55 23.74 -15.11 7.18
C ARG A 55 23.85 -13.80 6.40
N LEU A 56 22.86 -13.44 5.60
CA LEU A 56 22.87 -12.19 4.82
C LEU A 56 22.96 -10.97 5.74
N LYS A 57 22.20 -10.95 6.85
CA LYS A 57 22.22 -9.86 7.83
C LYS A 57 23.58 -9.65 8.46
N THR A 58 24.33 -10.76 8.71
CA THR A 58 25.66 -10.69 9.29
C THR A 58 26.69 -10.17 8.29
N THR A 59 26.57 -10.54 7.01
CA THR A 59 27.53 -10.16 5.97
C THR A 59 27.27 -8.80 5.35
N ASN A 60 26.00 -8.38 5.29
CA ASN A 60 25.61 -7.11 4.68
C ASN A 60 24.31 -6.59 5.33
N PRO A 61 24.40 -5.94 6.50
CA PRO A 61 23.21 -5.46 7.19
C PRO A 61 22.42 -4.45 6.33
N PRO A 62 21.08 -4.42 6.48
CA PRO A 62 20.25 -3.49 5.71
C PRO A 62 20.58 -2.04 6.03
N GLY A 63 20.56 -1.18 5.03
CA GLY A 63 20.64 0.27 5.23
C GLY A 63 19.28 0.83 5.71
N PRO A 64 19.25 2.11 6.15
CA PRO A 64 18.04 2.72 6.70
C PRO A 64 16.83 2.71 5.78
N ASP A 65 17.05 2.79 4.46
CA ASP A 65 15.97 2.86 3.46
C ASP A 65 16.02 1.71 2.43
N ARG A 66 16.74 0.64 2.76
CA ARG A 66 16.88 -0.50 1.84
C ARG A 66 16.54 -1.81 2.55
N PRO A 67 15.78 -2.70 1.87
CA PRO A 67 15.59 -4.05 2.40
C PRO A 67 16.93 -4.81 2.43
N LEU A 68 17.04 -5.79 3.34
CA LEU A 68 18.16 -6.72 3.40
C LEU A 68 18.30 -7.51 2.10
N ALA A 69 17.17 -7.96 1.56
CA ALA A 69 17.06 -8.71 0.33
C ALA A 69 15.69 -8.48 -0.32
N THR A 70 15.55 -8.87 -1.57
CA THR A 70 14.24 -9.02 -2.23
C THR A 70 13.99 -10.51 -2.42
N ILE A 71 12.83 -11.00 -1.96
CA ILE A 71 12.41 -12.37 -2.22
C ILE A 71 11.44 -12.42 -3.41
N GLU A 72 11.78 -13.23 -4.42
CA GLU A 72 10.92 -13.56 -5.55
C GLU A 72 10.13 -14.82 -5.22
N LEU A 73 8.81 -14.74 -5.29
CA LEU A 73 7.91 -15.81 -4.89
C LEU A 73 7.23 -16.42 -6.10
N SER A 74 7.30 -17.76 -6.21
CA SER A 74 6.68 -18.55 -7.27
C SER A 74 6.20 -19.89 -6.70
N SER A 75 4.97 -19.93 -6.14
CA SER A 75 4.42 -21.08 -5.44
C SER A 75 2.90 -21.14 -5.53
N ALA A 76 2.35 -22.32 -5.71
CA ALA A 76 0.91 -22.54 -5.60
C ALA A 76 0.38 -22.52 -4.15
N GLY A 77 1.27 -22.33 -3.16
CA GLY A 77 0.93 -22.37 -1.75
C GLY A 77 1.36 -23.67 -1.06
N GLY A 78 0.64 -24.10 -0.05
CA GLY A 78 0.95 -25.27 0.76
C GLY A 78 0.57 -25.05 2.22
N ASP A 79 1.50 -25.30 3.15
CA ASP A 79 1.22 -25.15 4.57
C ASP A 79 1.01 -23.67 4.95
N VAL A 80 -0.17 -23.39 5.52
CA VAL A 80 -0.57 -22.01 5.88
C VAL A 80 0.31 -21.45 7.00
N TYR A 81 0.64 -22.26 7.99
CA TYR A 81 1.45 -21.81 9.13
C TYR A 81 2.89 -21.53 8.69
N GLU A 82 3.44 -22.31 7.78
CA GLU A 82 4.75 -22.01 7.18
C GLU A 82 4.71 -20.72 6.34
N GLY A 83 3.65 -20.50 5.56
CA GLY A 83 3.44 -19.27 4.86
C GLY A 83 3.43 -18.04 5.79
N LEU A 84 2.70 -18.13 6.92
CA LEU A 84 2.70 -17.08 7.95
C LEU A 84 4.09 -16.88 8.59
N LYS A 85 4.80 -17.97 8.93
CA LYS A 85 6.17 -17.90 9.48
C LYS A 85 7.13 -17.24 8.51
N ILE A 86 7.07 -17.58 7.22
CA ILE A 86 7.85 -16.92 6.16
C ILE A 86 7.54 -15.42 6.16
N GLY A 87 6.26 -15.03 6.17
CA GLY A 87 5.88 -13.62 6.21
C GLY A 87 6.42 -12.88 7.44
N TYR A 88 6.38 -13.49 8.63
CA TYR A 88 7.01 -12.92 9.83
C TYR A 88 8.53 -12.73 9.67
N LEU A 89 9.23 -13.69 9.03
CA LEU A 89 10.65 -13.57 8.74
C LEU A 89 10.95 -12.42 7.77
N LEU A 90 10.14 -12.23 6.73
CA LEU A 90 10.31 -11.11 5.80
C LEU A 90 10.25 -9.77 6.55
N ARG A 91 9.31 -9.63 7.49
CA ARG A 91 9.22 -8.44 8.32
C ARG A 91 10.39 -8.31 9.30
N GLU A 92 10.75 -9.38 10.02
CA GLU A 92 11.84 -9.40 11.01
C GLU A 92 13.18 -8.99 10.39
N TYR A 93 13.44 -9.44 9.17
CA TYR A 93 14.72 -9.21 8.49
C TYR A 93 14.66 -8.05 7.47
N SER A 94 13.53 -7.34 7.36
CA SER A 94 13.35 -6.27 6.38
C SER A 94 13.59 -6.76 4.95
N VAL A 95 12.83 -7.74 4.51
CA VAL A 95 12.92 -8.33 3.18
C VAL A 95 11.72 -7.89 2.34
N ALA A 96 12.00 -7.29 1.17
CA ALA A 96 10.97 -6.94 0.20
C ALA A 96 10.46 -8.20 -0.52
N SER A 97 9.17 -8.25 -0.85
CA SER A 97 8.57 -9.36 -1.61
C SER A 97 8.18 -8.93 -3.02
N VAL A 98 8.39 -9.79 -3.99
CA VAL A 98 7.99 -9.57 -5.37
C VAL A 98 7.46 -10.86 -6.01
N VAL A 99 6.42 -10.72 -6.85
CA VAL A 99 5.96 -11.77 -7.76
C VAL A 99 6.24 -11.30 -9.17
N ARG A 100 7.07 -12.03 -9.92
CA ARG A 100 7.48 -11.66 -11.26
C ARG A 100 6.39 -11.96 -12.30
N ALA A 101 6.47 -11.34 -13.46
CA ALA A 101 5.62 -11.68 -14.59
C ALA A 101 5.67 -13.18 -14.87
N LYS A 102 4.49 -13.80 -15.08
CA LYS A 102 4.29 -15.25 -15.27
C LYS A 102 4.41 -16.14 -14.02
N ASP A 103 4.91 -15.61 -12.89
CA ASP A 103 4.91 -16.35 -11.62
C ASP A 103 3.52 -16.28 -10.95
N LEU A 104 3.24 -17.32 -10.17
CA LEU A 104 2.04 -17.44 -9.34
C LEU A 104 2.45 -17.50 -7.87
N CYS A 105 1.78 -16.76 -7.02
CA CYS A 105 1.93 -16.82 -5.58
C CYS A 105 0.53 -16.94 -4.96
N LEU A 106 0.10 -18.15 -4.67
CA LEU A 106 -1.26 -18.46 -4.27
C LEU A 106 -1.33 -18.97 -2.84
N SER A 107 -2.48 -18.80 -2.17
CA SER A 107 -2.77 -19.39 -0.86
C SER A 107 -1.70 -19.03 0.20
N ALA A 108 -1.03 -20.00 0.81
CA ALA A 108 0.04 -19.79 1.80
C ALA A 108 1.16 -18.90 1.28
N CYS A 109 1.51 -18.98 -0.03
CA CYS A 109 2.47 -18.08 -0.66
C CYS A 109 1.99 -16.62 -0.65
N ALA A 110 0.70 -16.38 -0.93
CA ALA A 110 0.14 -15.04 -0.90
C ALA A 110 0.18 -14.43 0.52
N LEU A 111 -0.01 -15.25 1.55
CA LEU A 111 0.18 -14.81 2.93
C LEU A 111 1.64 -14.46 3.21
N ALA A 112 2.59 -15.31 2.79
CA ALA A 112 4.02 -15.01 2.90
C ALA A 112 4.38 -13.69 2.17
N PHE A 113 3.85 -13.47 0.97
CA PHE A 113 4.04 -12.24 0.18
C PHE A 113 3.65 -10.97 0.97
N LEU A 114 2.55 -11.02 1.75
CA LEU A 114 2.10 -9.89 2.56
C LEU A 114 3.05 -9.54 3.72
N GLY A 115 4.05 -10.36 4.02
CA GLY A 115 5.12 -10.07 4.96
C GLY A 115 6.20 -9.12 4.42
N GLY A 116 6.21 -8.86 3.11
CA GLY A 116 7.22 -8.01 2.45
C GLY A 116 7.30 -6.62 3.06
N THR A 117 8.50 -6.25 3.55
CA THR A 117 8.74 -4.98 4.23
C THR A 117 10.12 -4.42 3.88
N ALA A 118 10.27 -3.09 4.05
CA ALA A 118 11.56 -2.42 4.05
C ALA A 118 11.75 -1.68 5.37
N SER A 119 13.00 -1.59 5.83
CA SER A 119 13.35 -0.75 6.97
C SER A 119 13.42 0.71 6.51
N ARG A 120 12.87 1.62 7.32
CA ARG A 120 13.15 3.06 7.25
C ARG A 120 14.00 3.47 8.44
N ALA A 121 14.60 4.66 8.37
CA ALA A 121 15.29 5.28 9.51
C ALA A 121 14.31 5.41 10.69
N GLY A 122 14.44 4.52 11.69
CA GLY A 122 13.57 4.44 12.86
C GLY A 122 12.85 3.07 12.99
N PRO A 123 12.02 2.91 14.03
CA PRO A 123 11.37 1.63 14.34
C PRO A 123 10.20 1.28 13.41
N THR A 124 9.84 2.15 12.46
CA THR A 124 8.64 1.97 11.63
C THR A 124 8.97 1.17 10.37
N PHE A 125 8.38 -0.01 10.26
CA PHE A 125 8.43 -0.81 9.04
C PHE A 125 7.43 -0.30 8.01
N VAL A 126 7.84 -0.28 6.76
CA VAL A 126 6.99 0.11 5.63
C VAL A 126 6.78 -1.11 4.73
N PRO A 127 5.56 -1.40 4.30
CA PRO A 127 5.30 -2.44 3.31
C PRO A 127 6.16 -2.23 2.07
N SER A 128 6.80 -3.31 1.63
CA SER A 128 7.61 -3.35 0.40
C SER A 128 7.23 -4.61 -0.37
N ARG A 129 6.13 -4.52 -1.09
CA ARG A 129 5.46 -5.60 -1.80
C ARG A 129 5.23 -5.16 -3.23
N SER A 130 5.59 -5.98 -4.20
CA SER A 130 5.42 -5.62 -5.61
C SER A 130 4.96 -6.79 -6.44
N ILE A 131 4.15 -6.51 -7.46
CA ILE A 131 3.73 -7.47 -8.47
C ILE A 131 4.12 -6.91 -9.83
N GLU A 132 4.93 -7.64 -10.58
CA GLU A 132 5.17 -7.34 -11.99
C GLU A 132 3.92 -7.70 -12.79
N ILE A 133 3.47 -6.80 -13.66
CA ILE A 133 2.25 -7.02 -14.44
C ILE A 133 2.33 -8.34 -15.21
N GLY A 134 1.32 -9.18 -15.00
CA GLY A 134 1.27 -10.57 -15.46
C GLY A 134 1.73 -11.61 -14.44
N GLY A 135 2.26 -11.22 -13.26
CA GLY A 135 2.38 -12.08 -12.09
C GLY A 135 1.05 -12.13 -11.33
N GLN A 136 0.76 -13.20 -10.62
CA GLN A 136 -0.52 -13.35 -9.93
C GLN A 136 -0.35 -13.64 -8.44
N VAL A 137 -1.07 -12.88 -7.60
CA VAL A 137 -1.19 -13.15 -6.17
C VAL A 137 -2.66 -13.38 -5.85
N GLY A 138 -2.96 -14.54 -5.28
CA GLY A 138 -4.33 -14.96 -5.01
C GLY A 138 -4.51 -15.57 -3.64
N PHE A 139 -5.63 -15.22 -3.00
CA PHE A 139 -6.03 -15.65 -1.67
C PHE A 139 -7.31 -16.46 -1.76
N HIS A 140 -7.43 -17.46 -0.91
CA HIS A 140 -8.68 -18.18 -0.63
C HIS A 140 -8.76 -18.51 0.85
N ASN A 141 -9.94 -18.88 1.33
CA ASN A 141 -10.10 -19.32 2.71
C ASN A 141 -9.39 -20.67 2.95
N PHE A 142 -8.99 -20.94 4.19
CA PHE A 142 -8.30 -22.17 4.53
C PHE A 142 -9.19 -23.39 4.31
N SER A 143 -8.66 -24.41 3.64
CA SER A 143 -9.17 -25.77 3.71
C SER A 143 -8.26 -26.59 4.63
N LEU A 144 -8.85 -27.40 5.47
CA LEU A 144 -8.09 -28.45 6.14
C LEU A 144 -7.68 -29.47 5.07
N ASN A 145 -6.39 -29.70 4.93
CA ASN A 145 -5.92 -30.83 4.15
C ASN A 145 -6.21 -32.10 4.94
N THR A 146 -7.37 -32.72 4.70
CA THR A 146 -7.80 -33.93 5.37
C THR A 146 -6.96 -35.16 5.03
N SER A 147 -6.07 -35.05 4.04
CA SER A 147 -5.12 -36.09 3.65
C SER A 147 -3.75 -35.98 4.34
N SER A 148 -3.51 -34.96 5.18
CA SER A 148 -2.29 -34.91 5.97
C SER A 148 -2.39 -35.78 7.21
N ASP A 149 -1.32 -36.50 7.54
CA ASP A 149 -1.20 -37.34 8.74
C ASP A 149 -1.38 -36.57 10.06
N GLN A 150 -1.40 -35.25 9.99
CA GLN A 150 -1.63 -34.34 11.12
C GLN A 150 -3.12 -34.18 11.49
N VAL A 151 -4.06 -34.58 10.62
CA VAL A 151 -5.47 -34.62 10.96
C VAL A 151 -5.69 -35.99 11.61
N PRO A 152 -5.96 -36.08 12.93
CA PRO A 152 -6.33 -37.34 13.55
C PRO A 152 -7.47 -37.97 12.72
N ALA A 153 -7.34 -39.24 12.35
CA ALA A 153 -8.31 -39.95 11.53
C ALA A 153 -9.71 -39.54 11.97
N ALA A 154 -10.48 -38.97 11.04
CA ALA A 154 -11.69 -38.22 11.35
C ALA A 154 -12.60 -39.07 12.23
N LYS A 155 -12.57 -38.81 13.54
CA LYS A 155 -13.56 -39.40 14.46
C LYS A 155 -14.90 -38.79 14.04
N GLY A 156 -15.80 -39.62 13.56
CA GLY A 156 -17.11 -39.19 13.10
C GLY A 156 -17.92 -38.53 14.23
N GLY A 157 -18.93 -37.74 13.86
CA GLY A 157 -19.91 -37.17 14.78
C GLY A 157 -19.43 -35.95 15.56
N ARG A 158 -19.89 -35.77 16.79
CA ARG A 158 -19.69 -34.56 17.61
C ARG A 158 -18.22 -34.28 17.92
N GLU A 159 -17.40 -35.31 18.09
CA GLU A 159 -15.95 -35.13 18.38
C GLU A 159 -15.20 -34.55 17.20
N GLY A 160 -15.48 -34.99 15.98
CA GLY A 160 -14.91 -34.41 14.75
C GLY A 160 -15.28 -32.95 14.54
N LEU A 161 -16.54 -32.57 14.85
CA LEU A 161 -17.00 -31.20 14.81
C LEU A 161 -16.23 -30.31 15.81
N VAL A 162 -16.01 -30.75 17.04
CA VAL A 162 -15.27 -30.02 18.07
C VAL A 162 -13.81 -29.78 17.65
N VAL A 163 -13.16 -30.82 17.12
CA VAL A 163 -11.78 -30.75 16.64
C VAL A 163 -11.70 -29.77 15.44
N GLY A 164 -12.58 -29.96 14.45
CA GLY A 164 -12.61 -29.07 13.25
C GLY A 164 -12.87 -27.60 13.60
N PHE A 165 -13.80 -27.33 14.52
CA PHE A 165 -14.06 -25.97 15.02
C PHE A 165 -12.84 -25.39 15.76
N GLY A 166 -12.15 -26.20 16.57
CA GLY A 166 -10.93 -25.79 17.26
C GLY A 166 -9.83 -25.39 16.29
N MET A 167 -9.61 -26.18 15.26
CA MET A 167 -8.61 -25.90 14.21
C MET A 167 -8.96 -24.66 13.40
N ALA A 168 -10.22 -24.49 12.97
CA ALA A 168 -10.69 -23.31 12.25
C ALA A 168 -10.50 -22.04 13.08
N ARG A 169 -10.85 -22.08 14.37
CA ARG A 169 -10.64 -20.96 15.31
C ARG A 169 -9.16 -20.66 15.49
N GLY A 170 -8.31 -21.65 15.58
CA GLY A 170 -6.85 -21.49 15.67
C GLY A 170 -6.28 -20.81 14.44
N GLY A 171 -6.66 -21.26 13.24
CA GLY A 171 -6.25 -20.66 11.97
C GLY A 171 -6.71 -19.21 11.80
N ALA A 172 -7.99 -18.94 12.09
CA ALA A 172 -8.52 -17.58 12.05
C ALA A 172 -7.80 -16.64 13.03
N SER A 173 -7.54 -17.11 14.27
CA SER A 173 -6.78 -16.33 15.26
C SER A 173 -5.33 -16.05 14.82
N ALA A 174 -4.66 -17.02 14.19
CA ALA A 174 -3.32 -16.86 13.65
C ALA A 174 -3.30 -15.83 12.52
N LEU A 175 -4.28 -15.88 11.60
CA LEU A 175 -4.41 -14.93 10.50
C LEU A 175 -4.70 -13.52 11.00
N VAL A 176 -5.60 -13.33 11.96
CA VAL A 176 -5.90 -12.02 12.55
C VAL A 176 -4.67 -11.41 13.22
N ARG A 177 -3.90 -12.18 14.00
CA ARG A 177 -2.65 -11.72 14.59
C ARG A 177 -1.61 -11.34 13.54
N TYR A 178 -1.48 -12.16 12.50
CA TYR A 178 -0.61 -11.89 11.37
C TYR A 178 -0.99 -10.59 10.69
N ALA A 179 -2.26 -10.42 10.35
CA ALA A 179 -2.79 -9.23 9.70
C ALA A 179 -2.53 -7.96 10.51
N THR A 180 -2.79 -8.00 11.83
CA THR A 180 -2.51 -6.88 12.74
C THR A 180 -1.01 -6.56 12.75
N THR A 181 -0.15 -7.57 12.80
CA THR A 181 1.31 -7.38 12.77
C THR A 181 1.77 -6.78 11.44
N MET A 182 1.20 -7.20 10.32
CA MET A 182 1.57 -6.73 8.98
C MET A 182 0.88 -5.42 8.59
N GLY A 183 0.00 -4.87 9.44
CA GLY A 183 -0.76 -3.65 9.16
C GLY A 183 -1.73 -3.81 7.99
N LEU A 184 -2.34 -4.99 7.83
CA LEU A 184 -3.31 -5.27 6.77
C LEU A 184 -4.68 -4.71 7.13
N ASP A 185 -5.45 -4.35 6.11
CA ASP A 185 -6.84 -3.94 6.26
C ASP A 185 -7.69 -5.10 6.81
N MET A 186 -8.34 -4.88 7.94
CA MET A 186 -9.15 -5.91 8.60
C MET A 186 -10.42 -6.24 7.82
N SER A 187 -10.91 -5.34 6.96
CA SER A 187 -12.05 -5.63 6.09
C SER A 187 -11.69 -6.66 5.02
N PHE A 188 -10.46 -6.62 4.50
CA PHE A 188 -9.93 -7.66 3.62
C PHE A 188 -9.89 -9.02 4.33
N ILE A 189 -9.40 -9.06 5.57
CA ILE A 189 -9.32 -10.30 6.35
C ILE A 189 -10.72 -10.86 6.64
N ALA A 190 -11.67 -10.00 7.00
CA ALA A 190 -13.05 -10.41 7.22
C ALA A 190 -13.70 -11.01 5.97
N ARG A 191 -13.49 -10.37 4.79
CA ARG A 191 -13.94 -10.92 3.51
C ARG A 191 -13.30 -12.27 3.19
N LEU A 192 -11.99 -12.40 3.41
CA LEU A 192 -11.25 -13.64 3.16
C LEU A 192 -11.79 -14.81 4.02
N LEU A 193 -12.02 -14.56 5.30
CA LEU A 193 -12.57 -15.56 6.23
C LEU A 193 -14.05 -15.89 5.93
N GLY A 194 -14.81 -14.97 5.36
CA GLY A 194 -16.22 -15.17 4.99
C GLY A 194 -16.43 -15.91 3.67
N ARG A 195 -15.38 -16.12 2.86
CA ARG A 195 -15.49 -16.81 1.56
C ARG A 195 -15.44 -18.32 1.71
N SER A 196 -16.01 -19.05 0.74
CA SER A 196 -15.76 -20.48 0.60
C SER A 196 -14.31 -20.74 0.13
N THR A 197 -13.82 -21.96 0.33
CA THR A 197 -12.47 -22.37 -0.08
C THR A 197 -12.25 -22.34 -1.60
N GLU A 198 -13.32 -22.36 -2.37
CA GLU A 198 -13.30 -22.33 -3.84
C GLU A 198 -13.27 -20.90 -4.41
N GLN A 199 -13.59 -19.92 -3.57
CA GLN A 199 -13.63 -18.51 -3.98
C GLN A 199 -12.28 -17.82 -3.77
N TRP A 200 -11.68 -17.42 -4.86
CA TRP A 200 -10.40 -16.72 -4.87
C TRP A 200 -10.56 -15.20 -4.91
N GLU A 201 -9.72 -14.49 -4.17
CA GLU A 201 -9.53 -13.05 -4.27
C GLU A 201 -8.12 -12.76 -4.77
N TYR A 202 -8.01 -12.04 -5.88
CA TYR A 202 -6.73 -11.71 -6.51
C TYR A 202 -6.38 -10.23 -6.30
N ILE A 203 -5.08 -9.92 -6.36
CA ILE A 203 -4.63 -8.54 -6.47
C ILE A 203 -4.62 -8.18 -7.95
N ASP A 204 -5.74 -7.69 -8.46
CA ASP A 204 -5.95 -7.41 -9.87
C ASP A 204 -6.48 -5.99 -10.15
N SER A 205 -7.16 -5.35 -9.20
CA SER A 205 -7.71 -3.99 -9.34
C SER A 205 -6.92 -2.93 -8.58
N ALA A 206 -7.03 -1.68 -8.98
CA ALA A 206 -6.41 -0.55 -8.28
C ALA A 206 -6.76 -0.56 -6.79
N GLN A 207 -8.01 -0.87 -6.44
CA GLN A 207 -8.45 -0.97 -5.05
C GLN A 207 -7.70 -2.05 -4.27
N THR A 208 -7.52 -3.26 -4.83
CA THR A 208 -6.82 -4.36 -4.14
C THR A 208 -5.33 -4.05 -3.98
N PHE A 209 -4.68 -3.43 -4.97
CA PHE A 209 -3.31 -2.93 -4.85
C PHE A 209 -3.17 -1.91 -3.71
N MET A 210 -4.08 -0.93 -3.62
CA MET A 210 -4.05 0.08 -2.57
C MET A 210 -4.35 -0.50 -1.19
N THR A 211 -5.41 -1.31 -1.06
CA THR A 211 -5.84 -1.91 0.22
C THR A 211 -4.75 -2.77 0.84
N LEU A 212 -4.02 -3.53 0.02
CA LEU A 212 -2.94 -4.41 0.48
C LEU A 212 -1.56 -3.73 0.41
N GLN A 213 -1.49 -2.45 0.05
CA GLN A 213 -0.26 -1.67 -0.07
C GLN A 213 0.80 -2.36 -0.95
N VAL A 214 0.36 -2.79 -2.13
CA VAL A 214 1.18 -3.46 -3.14
C VAL A 214 1.46 -2.52 -4.29
N CYS A 215 2.68 -2.52 -4.83
CA CYS A 215 3.07 -1.71 -5.96
C CYS A 215 3.12 -2.54 -7.25
N PRO A 216 2.42 -2.13 -8.31
CA PRO A 216 2.57 -2.74 -9.63
C PRO A 216 3.91 -2.32 -10.27
N ILE A 217 4.64 -3.28 -10.85
CA ILE A 217 5.84 -3.05 -11.65
C ILE A 217 5.49 -3.25 -13.12
N GLY A 218 5.91 -2.32 -13.98
CA GLY A 218 5.62 -2.39 -15.42
C GLY A 218 4.21 -1.96 -15.80
N LEU A 219 3.48 -1.31 -14.87
CA LEU A 219 2.19 -0.71 -15.18
C LEU A 219 2.39 0.50 -16.10
N GLU A 220 1.68 0.53 -17.23
CA GLU A 220 1.64 1.70 -18.09
C GLU A 220 0.82 2.80 -17.42
N ARG A 221 1.35 4.03 -17.41
CA ARG A 221 0.61 5.17 -16.85
C ARG A 221 -0.64 5.44 -17.67
N PRO A 222 -1.79 5.67 -17.02
CA PRO A 222 -2.98 6.07 -17.72
C PRO A 222 -2.76 7.46 -18.36
N ARG A 223 -3.37 7.69 -19.50
CA ARG A 223 -3.42 9.01 -20.15
C ARG A 223 -4.84 9.59 -20.09
N PRO A 224 -5.49 9.66 -18.93
CA PRO A 224 -6.81 10.24 -18.81
C PRO A 224 -6.74 11.77 -18.95
N LEU A 225 -7.89 12.37 -19.19
CA LEU A 225 -8.01 13.83 -19.12
C LEU A 225 -7.67 14.31 -17.69
N PRO A 226 -7.09 15.52 -17.52
CA PRO A 226 -6.73 16.06 -16.21
C PRO A 226 -7.89 16.06 -15.20
N ALA A 227 -9.11 16.30 -15.64
CA ALA A 227 -10.30 16.24 -14.79
C ALA A 227 -10.55 14.81 -14.25
N THR A 228 -10.34 13.77 -15.07
CA THR A 228 -10.46 12.37 -14.66
C THR A 228 -9.38 12.01 -13.63
N ILE A 229 -8.14 12.46 -13.84
CA ILE A 229 -7.05 12.30 -12.86
C ILE A 229 -7.46 12.92 -11.52
N ALA A 230 -7.95 14.17 -11.53
CA ALA A 230 -8.39 14.85 -10.32
C ALA A 230 -9.51 14.09 -9.60
N THR A 231 -10.50 13.60 -10.33
CA THR A 231 -11.60 12.80 -9.78
C THR A 231 -11.10 11.51 -9.18
N ASN A 232 -10.20 10.77 -9.86
CA ASN A 232 -9.65 9.51 -9.36
C ASN A 232 -8.83 9.73 -8.08
N ILE A 233 -7.96 10.74 -8.07
CA ILE A 233 -7.17 11.08 -6.87
C ILE A 233 -8.11 11.38 -5.69
N CYS A 234 -9.13 12.21 -5.92
CA CYS A 234 -10.10 12.54 -4.88
C CYS A 234 -10.91 11.33 -4.40
N ASN A 235 -11.40 10.48 -5.30
CA ASN A 235 -12.12 9.25 -4.95
C ASN A 235 -11.27 8.32 -4.07
N ASN A 236 -10.01 8.15 -4.42
CA ASN A 236 -9.10 7.28 -3.68
C ASN A 236 -8.70 7.89 -2.33
N ALA A 237 -8.52 9.22 -2.26
CA ALA A 237 -8.23 9.92 -1.01
C ALA A 237 -9.43 9.93 -0.05
N THR A 238 -10.65 9.99 -0.58
CA THR A 238 -11.90 10.04 0.21
C THR A 238 -12.52 8.67 0.43
N ALA A 239 -11.77 7.59 0.32
CA ALA A 239 -12.29 6.24 0.52
C ALA A 239 -13.04 6.12 1.86
N GLY A 240 -14.33 5.79 1.79
CA GLY A 240 -15.25 5.78 2.93
C GLY A 240 -16.33 6.88 2.88
N PHE A 241 -16.17 7.90 2.04
CA PHE A 241 -17.24 8.84 1.73
C PHE A 241 -17.96 8.40 0.47
N SER A 242 -19.27 8.31 0.52
CA SER A 242 -20.06 7.98 -0.67
C SER A 242 -20.34 9.24 -1.48
N PRO A 243 -20.28 9.19 -2.83
CA PRO A 243 -20.78 10.26 -3.64
C PRO A 243 -22.29 10.47 -3.36
N ALA A 244 -22.68 11.67 -2.97
CA ALA A 244 -24.08 12.04 -2.77
C ALA A 244 -24.75 12.46 -4.09
N SER A 245 -23.94 12.78 -5.10
CA SER A 245 -24.35 13.20 -6.43
C SER A 245 -23.26 12.83 -7.44
N PRO A 246 -23.51 12.92 -8.78
CA PRO A 246 -22.45 12.75 -9.76
C PRO A 246 -21.30 13.72 -9.48
N LEU A 247 -20.08 13.19 -9.44
CA LEU A 247 -18.88 13.98 -9.17
C LEU A 247 -18.61 14.97 -10.31
N GLN A 248 -18.25 16.19 -9.93
CA GLN A 248 -17.92 17.24 -10.87
C GLN A 248 -16.53 17.79 -10.57
N ALA A 249 -15.62 17.75 -11.54
CA ALA A 249 -14.29 18.30 -11.44
C ALA A 249 -14.25 19.66 -12.13
N ARG A 250 -14.00 20.72 -11.37
CA ARG A 250 -13.77 22.07 -11.87
C ARG A 250 -12.28 22.38 -11.84
N GLN A 251 -11.74 22.76 -12.99
CA GLN A 251 -10.36 23.23 -13.08
C GLN A 251 -10.28 24.72 -12.72
N PHE A 252 -9.26 25.05 -11.95
CA PHE A 252 -8.85 26.42 -11.67
C PHE A 252 -7.47 26.68 -12.29
N THR A 253 -7.20 27.93 -12.61
CA THR A 253 -5.80 28.37 -12.70
C THR A 253 -5.15 28.23 -11.30
N PRO A 254 -3.84 28.03 -11.19
CA PRO A 254 -3.18 27.95 -9.87
C PRO A 254 -3.50 29.14 -8.96
N ARG A 255 -3.63 30.33 -9.55
CA ARG A 255 -4.00 31.56 -8.82
C ARG A 255 -5.43 31.50 -8.26
N GLU A 256 -6.40 31.15 -9.10
CA GLU A 256 -7.80 31.03 -8.68
C GLU A 256 -7.94 29.98 -7.60
N GLY A 257 -7.25 28.83 -7.73
CA GLY A 257 -7.25 27.79 -6.72
C GLY A 257 -6.69 28.24 -5.38
N LYS A 258 -5.54 28.92 -5.38
CA LYS A 258 -4.98 29.51 -4.15
C LYS A 258 -5.92 30.51 -3.52
N ARG A 259 -6.49 31.42 -4.31
CA ARG A 259 -7.43 32.42 -3.81
C ARG A 259 -8.66 31.77 -3.20
N HIS A 260 -9.25 30.79 -3.86
CA HIS A 260 -10.40 30.06 -3.36
C HIS A 260 -10.09 29.41 -2.02
N MET A 261 -8.95 28.71 -1.88
CA MET A 261 -8.54 28.12 -0.59
C MET A 261 -8.33 29.18 0.52
N LEU A 262 -7.80 30.36 0.17
CA LEU A 262 -7.66 31.44 1.14
C LEU A 262 -9.01 31.99 1.61
N GLU A 263 -10.01 32.06 0.73
CA GLU A 263 -11.40 32.44 1.08
C GLU A 263 -12.01 31.44 2.05
N GLN A 264 -11.76 30.14 1.86
CA GLN A 264 -12.22 29.10 2.79
C GLN A 264 -11.54 29.19 4.16
N VAL A 265 -10.24 29.40 4.19
CA VAL A 265 -9.51 29.65 5.46
C VAL A 265 -10.07 30.88 6.18
N GLN A 266 -10.44 31.95 5.46
CA GLN A 266 -11.01 33.14 6.06
C GLN A 266 -12.38 32.86 6.72
N GLN A 267 -13.20 32.02 6.10
CA GLN A 267 -14.52 31.65 6.67
C GLN A 267 -14.37 30.84 7.96
N ASN A 268 -13.27 30.09 8.09
CA ASN A 268 -13.01 29.17 9.19
C ASN A 268 -11.83 29.62 10.10
N ILE A 269 -11.55 30.91 10.16
CA ILE A 269 -10.40 31.48 10.89
C ILE A 269 -10.33 31.01 12.36
N GLU A 270 -11.46 30.94 13.04
CA GLU A 270 -11.53 30.54 14.45
C GLU A 270 -11.14 29.07 14.66
N SER A 271 -11.51 28.18 13.72
CA SER A 271 -11.16 26.76 13.74
C SER A 271 -9.66 26.52 13.66
N PHE A 272 -8.90 27.43 13.06
CA PHE A 272 -7.45 27.30 12.91
C PHE A 272 -6.65 28.02 14.01
N SER A 273 -7.28 28.68 14.96
CA SER A 273 -6.61 29.45 16.03
C SER A 273 -5.53 30.40 15.49
N MET A 274 -5.80 31.07 14.36
CA MET A 274 -4.82 31.88 13.66
C MET A 274 -4.41 33.12 14.47
N LYS A 275 -3.12 33.46 14.41
CA LYS A 275 -2.58 34.67 15.07
C LYS A 275 -2.90 35.93 14.28
N GLY A 276 -3.03 37.04 14.98
CA GLY A 276 -3.41 38.34 14.43
C GLY A 276 -2.65 38.78 13.17
N PRO A 277 -1.30 38.63 13.06
CA PRO A 277 -0.56 38.99 11.85
C PRO A 277 -0.99 38.21 10.60
N LEU A 278 -1.19 36.89 10.73
CA LEU A 278 -1.64 36.03 9.62
C LEU A 278 -3.07 36.37 9.18
N VAL A 279 -3.95 36.69 10.14
CA VAL A 279 -5.33 37.13 9.86
C VAL A 279 -5.32 38.46 9.10
N ALA A 280 -4.46 39.40 9.48
CA ALA A 280 -4.33 40.68 8.81
C ALA A 280 -3.82 40.51 7.35
N GLN A 281 -2.81 39.66 7.15
CA GLN A 281 -2.28 39.35 5.81
C GLN A 281 -3.35 38.67 4.95
N LEU A 282 -4.11 37.71 5.49
CA LEU A 282 -5.18 37.03 4.78
C LEU A 282 -6.27 38.01 4.33
N ARG A 283 -6.70 38.93 5.20
CA ARG A 283 -7.67 39.97 4.85
C ARG A 283 -7.13 40.90 3.77
N ALA A 284 -5.85 41.31 3.85
CA ALA A 284 -5.21 42.16 2.87
C ALA A 284 -5.20 41.50 1.49
N VAL A 285 -4.82 40.21 1.38
CA VAL A 285 -4.76 39.51 0.08
C VAL A 285 -6.15 39.33 -0.53
N LEU A 286 -7.16 39.10 0.28
CA LEU A 286 -8.55 38.93 -0.21
C LEU A 286 -9.17 40.29 -0.66
N ALA A 287 -8.71 41.39 -0.13
CA ALA A 287 -9.11 42.72 -0.55
C ALA A 287 -8.44 43.19 -1.87
N THR A 288 -7.35 42.56 -2.27
CA THR A 288 -6.58 42.91 -3.47
C THR A 288 -6.63 41.81 -4.52
N ARG A 289 -6.07 42.11 -5.72
CA ARG A 289 -5.82 41.12 -6.77
C ARG A 289 -4.32 40.91 -7.02
N ASP A 290 -3.50 41.25 -6.04
CA ASP A 290 -2.06 41.14 -6.12
C ASP A 290 -1.62 39.65 -6.02
N ASP A 291 -1.04 39.13 -7.09
CA ASP A 291 -0.62 37.73 -7.17
C ASP A 291 0.57 37.42 -6.28
N GLN A 292 1.50 38.34 -6.11
CA GLN A 292 2.66 38.16 -5.26
C GLN A 292 2.21 38.04 -3.78
N LEU A 293 1.24 38.87 -3.41
CA LEU A 293 0.67 38.85 -2.07
C LEU A 293 -0.14 37.55 -1.82
N ILE A 294 -0.90 37.08 -2.83
CA ILE A 294 -1.60 35.77 -2.76
C ILE A 294 -0.59 34.66 -2.52
N ASP A 295 0.51 34.62 -3.30
CA ASP A 295 1.53 33.57 -3.19
C ASP A 295 2.26 33.61 -1.85
N ALA A 296 2.61 34.78 -1.35
CA ALA A 296 3.26 34.95 -0.06
C ALA A 296 2.37 34.44 1.08
N VAL A 297 1.13 34.94 1.16
CA VAL A 297 0.19 34.56 2.24
C VAL A 297 -0.17 33.07 2.17
N TYR A 298 -0.35 32.52 0.97
CA TYR A 298 -0.63 31.10 0.80
C TYR A 298 0.51 30.22 1.36
N ASN A 299 1.75 30.58 1.08
CA ASN A 299 2.92 29.86 1.57
C ASN A 299 3.13 30.05 3.08
N ASP A 300 2.89 31.24 3.61
CA ASP A 300 2.98 31.53 5.04
C ASP A 300 1.97 30.71 5.84
N LEU A 301 0.73 30.61 5.38
CA LEU A 301 -0.31 29.80 6.01
C LEU A 301 0.02 28.30 5.95
N ARG A 302 0.53 27.79 4.82
CA ARG A 302 1.00 26.40 4.74
C ARG A 302 2.14 26.14 5.72
N SER A 303 3.09 27.06 5.81
CA SER A 303 4.22 26.97 6.74
C SER A 303 3.78 27.05 8.20
N ALA A 304 2.67 27.73 8.48
CA ALA A 304 2.02 27.75 9.79
C ALA A 304 1.20 26.50 10.10
N GLY A 305 1.14 25.53 9.17
CA GLY A 305 0.44 24.26 9.35
C GLY A 305 -1.03 24.26 8.92
N ILE A 306 -1.50 25.34 8.28
CA ILE A 306 -2.86 25.35 7.71
C ILE A 306 -2.89 24.34 6.54
N PRO A 307 -3.88 23.43 6.49
CA PRO A 307 -3.95 22.38 5.48
C PRO A 307 -4.40 22.96 4.13
N LEU A 308 -3.44 23.43 3.35
CA LEU A 308 -3.62 23.93 1.98
C LEU A 308 -2.85 23.04 0.99
N PRO A 309 -3.39 22.73 -0.22
CA PRO A 309 -2.68 21.93 -1.22
C PRO A 309 -1.36 22.57 -1.64
N GLU A 310 -0.31 21.75 -1.87
CA GLU A 310 0.92 22.25 -2.50
C GLU A 310 0.61 22.66 -3.95
N PRO A 311 1.01 23.86 -4.40
CA PRO A 311 0.69 24.33 -5.75
C PRO A 311 1.60 23.68 -6.80
N LEU A 312 1.26 22.49 -7.29
CA LEU A 312 2.10 21.65 -8.16
C LEU A 312 1.92 21.89 -9.67
N GLY A 313 0.98 22.74 -10.09
CA GLY A 313 0.79 23.09 -11.50
C GLY A 313 -0.66 23.02 -11.97
N ALA A 314 -1.33 21.87 -11.94
CA ALA A 314 -2.78 21.77 -12.17
C ALA A 314 -3.50 21.89 -10.83
N PHE A 315 -4.65 22.54 -10.81
CA PHE A 315 -5.47 22.69 -9.60
C PHE A 315 -6.94 22.39 -9.94
N PHE A 316 -7.56 21.52 -9.15
CA PHE A 316 -8.94 21.13 -9.34
C PHE A 316 -9.69 21.12 -8.01
N MET A 317 -11.00 21.39 -8.08
CA MET A 317 -11.95 21.12 -7.04
C MET A 317 -12.92 20.04 -7.54
N VAL A 318 -13.09 19.00 -6.79
CA VAL A 318 -14.05 17.91 -7.08
C VAL A 318 -15.15 17.97 -6.03
N THR A 319 -16.38 18.14 -6.50
CA THR A 319 -17.58 18.21 -5.67
C THR A 319 -18.45 16.97 -5.85
N GLY A 320 -19.39 16.78 -4.94
CA GLY A 320 -20.35 15.68 -4.97
C GLY A 320 -20.17 14.68 -3.82
N TYR A 321 -19.22 14.91 -2.92
CA TYR A 321 -19.05 14.11 -1.71
C TYR A 321 -19.92 14.59 -0.56
N SER A 322 -20.25 13.67 0.37
CA SER A 322 -20.93 14.01 1.61
C SER A 322 -20.40 13.22 2.80
N ALA A 323 -20.43 13.85 3.96
CA ALA A 323 -20.23 13.24 5.25
C ALA A 323 -21.50 13.46 6.10
N GLY A 324 -22.39 12.48 6.09
CA GLY A 324 -23.72 12.64 6.69
C GLY A 324 -24.53 13.76 6.02
N ALA A 325 -24.86 14.80 6.74
CA ALA A 325 -25.63 15.95 6.25
C ALA A 325 -24.75 17.05 5.58
N TYR A 326 -23.44 16.91 5.61
CA TYR A 326 -22.51 17.93 5.14
C TYR A 326 -21.98 17.59 3.75
N SER A 327 -21.93 18.59 2.86
CA SER A 327 -21.21 18.50 1.60
C SER A 327 -19.71 18.65 1.83
N LEU A 328 -18.92 17.84 1.11
CA LEU A 328 -17.47 17.93 1.12
C LEU A 328 -16.96 18.29 -0.28
N GLU A 329 -15.90 19.06 -0.31
CA GLU A 329 -15.15 19.38 -1.52
C GLU A 329 -13.75 18.80 -1.41
N CYS A 330 -13.25 18.25 -2.52
CA CYS A 330 -11.90 17.73 -2.59
C CYS A 330 -11.07 18.66 -3.48
N HIS A 331 -10.06 19.28 -2.89
CA HIS A 331 -9.11 20.13 -3.58
C HIS A 331 -7.84 19.34 -3.87
N VAL A 332 -7.50 19.20 -5.14
CA VAL A 332 -6.32 18.47 -5.56
C VAL A 332 -5.45 19.34 -6.46
N SER A 333 -4.15 19.32 -6.17
CA SER A 333 -3.13 19.89 -7.05
C SER A 333 -2.16 18.78 -7.47
N PHE A 334 -1.78 18.74 -8.74
CA PHE A 334 -0.79 17.79 -9.23
C PHE A 334 0.12 18.40 -10.31
N SER A 335 1.31 17.81 -10.44
CA SER A 335 2.25 18.18 -11.48
C SER A 335 1.76 17.68 -12.84
N ARG A 336 1.77 18.56 -13.86
CA ARG A 336 1.38 18.19 -15.22
C ARG A 336 2.37 17.21 -15.87
N ASP A 337 3.64 17.32 -15.52
CA ASP A 337 4.71 16.48 -16.07
C ASP A 337 4.85 15.17 -15.33
N ASN A 338 4.48 15.14 -14.05
CA ASN A 338 4.50 13.94 -13.21
C ASN A 338 3.27 13.89 -12.30
N PRO A 339 2.13 13.38 -12.78
CA PRO A 339 0.89 13.30 -12.00
C PRO A 339 0.98 12.43 -10.73
N ASP A 340 2.00 11.55 -10.60
CA ASP A 340 2.27 10.81 -9.37
C ASP A 340 2.62 11.75 -8.20
N ARG A 341 3.05 12.98 -8.52
CA ARG A 341 3.26 14.04 -7.55
C ARG A 341 2.00 14.87 -7.44
N PHE A 342 1.23 14.64 -6.41
CA PHE A 342 0.00 15.37 -6.12
C PHE A 342 -0.12 15.67 -4.62
N ASP A 343 -0.98 16.63 -4.29
CA ASP A 343 -1.40 16.94 -2.93
C ASP A 343 -2.91 17.14 -2.89
N VAL A 344 -3.55 16.67 -1.83
CA VAL A 344 -5.00 16.66 -1.66
C VAL A 344 -5.37 17.29 -0.33
N VAL A 345 -6.47 18.04 -0.33
CA VAL A 345 -7.10 18.58 0.87
C VAL A 345 -8.60 18.41 0.74
N LEU A 346 -9.24 17.89 1.77
CA LEU A 346 -10.69 17.87 1.89
C LEU A 346 -11.16 19.12 2.62
N GLU A 347 -12.23 19.70 2.12
CA GLU A 347 -12.89 20.80 2.75
C GLU A 347 -14.29 20.39 3.20
N GLY A 348 -14.57 20.67 4.46
CA GLY A 348 -15.85 20.43 5.11
C GLY A 348 -16.31 21.65 5.88
N PRO A 349 -17.36 21.53 6.72
CA PRO A 349 -17.93 22.66 7.46
C PRO A 349 -16.96 23.33 8.44
N ASP A 350 -15.94 22.61 8.90
CA ASP A 350 -14.92 23.12 9.82
C ASP A 350 -13.64 23.61 9.08
N GLY A 351 -13.70 23.72 7.76
CA GLY A 351 -12.60 24.14 6.90
C GLY A 351 -11.76 22.99 6.34
N PRO A 352 -10.63 23.33 5.67
CA PRO A 352 -9.78 22.35 5.03
C PRO A 352 -9.05 21.44 6.02
N VAL A 353 -9.01 20.13 5.71
CA VAL A 353 -8.34 19.09 6.51
C VAL A 353 -7.51 18.16 5.63
N LYS A 354 -6.45 17.56 6.20
CA LYS A 354 -5.62 16.51 5.55
C LYS A 354 -5.79 15.11 6.17
N SER A 355 -6.83 14.90 6.95
CA SER A 355 -7.07 13.63 7.63
C SER A 355 -7.89 12.68 6.78
N PHE A 356 -7.25 12.00 5.82
CA PHE A 356 -7.88 11.06 4.92
C PHE A 356 -6.87 10.00 4.43
N GLN A 357 -7.31 9.07 3.59
CA GLN A 357 -6.46 8.01 3.09
C GLN A 357 -5.28 8.56 2.28
N SER A 358 -4.11 8.03 2.53
CA SER A 358 -2.89 8.32 1.77
C SER A 358 -2.58 7.19 0.79
N PRO A 359 -1.96 7.49 -0.37
CA PRO A 359 -1.51 6.44 -1.28
C PRO A 359 -0.38 5.62 -0.64
N PRO A 360 -0.17 4.38 -1.10
CA PRO A 360 0.98 3.60 -0.69
C PRO A 360 2.28 4.40 -0.93
N PRO A 361 3.19 4.48 0.05
CA PRO A 361 4.38 5.35 -0.04
C PRO A 361 5.26 5.10 -1.25
N ALA A 362 5.32 3.85 -1.72
CA ALA A 362 6.17 3.45 -2.85
C ALA A 362 5.49 3.58 -4.21
N CYS A 363 4.19 3.81 -4.27
CA CYS A 363 3.43 3.83 -5.53
C CYS A 363 2.24 4.82 -5.50
N PRO A 364 2.52 6.13 -5.35
CA PRO A 364 1.47 7.15 -5.32
C PRO A 364 0.65 7.20 -6.62
N GLY A 365 1.22 6.76 -7.74
CA GLY A 365 0.55 6.70 -9.04
C GLY A 365 -0.68 5.79 -9.10
N LEU A 366 -0.92 4.94 -8.10
CA LEU A 366 -2.16 4.16 -8.01
C LEU A 366 -3.41 5.05 -7.88
N PHE A 367 -3.28 6.23 -7.28
CA PHE A 367 -4.40 7.17 -7.14
C PHE A 367 -4.86 7.80 -8.45
N LEU A 368 -4.11 7.64 -9.54
CA LEU A 368 -4.49 8.12 -10.88
C LEU A 368 -5.56 7.24 -11.55
N TYR A 369 -5.74 6.00 -11.08
CA TYR A 369 -6.69 5.04 -11.61
C TYR A 369 -8.03 5.10 -10.87
N ASP A 370 -9.11 4.73 -11.55
CA ASP A 370 -10.35 4.41 -10.84
C ASP A 370 -10.11 3.16 -9.96
N LYS A 371 -10.75 3.12 -8.77
CA LYS A 371 -10.61 2.00 -7.83
C LYS A 371 -10.97 0.64 -8.45
N ASP A 372 -11.89 0.64 -9.41
CA ASP A 372 -12.40 -0.56 -10.07
C ASP A 372 -11.61 -0.91 -11.35
N ASP A 373 -10.64 -0.07 -11.76
CA ASP A 373 -9.78 -0.37 -12.91
C ASP A 373 -8.98 -1.66 -12.66
N VAL A 374 -9.07 -2.59 -13.62
CA VAL A 374 -8.29 -3.82 -13.60
C VAL A 374 -6.87 -3.51 -14.10
N LEU A 375 -5.91 -3.51 -13.19
CA LEU A 375 -4.50 -3.19 -13.47
C LEU A 375 -3.70 -4.43 -13.86
N ASN A 376 -4.08 -5.59 -13.36
CA ASN A 376 -3.39 -6.85 -13.57
C ASN A 376 -4.38 -7.97 -13.90
N PRO A 377 -4.86 -8.06 -15.16
CA PRO A 377 -5.87 -9.03 -15.55
C PRO A 377 -5.41 -10.46 -15.31
N ARG A 378 -6.32 -11.30 -14.86
CA ARG A 378 -6.09 -12.74 -14.68
C ARG A 378 -5.82 -13.42 -16.01
N ARG A 379 -5.00 -14.43 -15.99
CA ARG A 379 -4.71 -15.28 -17.15
C ARG A 379 -5.65 -16.46 -17.22
#